data_8a175fec708c0c3ea7e56fc13c8b2feb
#
_entry.id   8a175fec708c0c3ea7e56fc13c8b2feb
#
_cell.length_a   1.000
_cell.length_b   1.000
_cell.length_c   1.000
_cell.angle_alpha   90.00
_cell.angle_beta   90.00
_cell.angle_gamma   90.00
#
_symmetry.space_group_name_H-M   'P 1'
#
loop_
_entity.id
_entity.type
_entity.pdbx_description
1 polymer ?
#
loop_
_entity_poly.entity_id
_entity_poly.type
_entity_poly.pdbx_seq_one_letter_code
_entity_poly.pdbx_strand_id
1 'polypeptide(L)'
;MKMTIKKTVAFPVKKSKVFELLQRFNTLAYIAKPYATFESVDGQTEPVWEVGRSFSFDFKMFGFIPLGVHVINIKEFNPDNIYTNEDNLFCPVWNHRIILKETADGKTEYTDEVEIGAGLKTPFVYLWAKAFYSHRQKKWMKLLNKSYKENVH
;
A
#
# COMPACT_ATOMS: atom_id res chain seq x y z
N MET A 1 -16.22 -9.15 -13.19
CA MET A 1 -15.07 -10.04 -12.88
C MET A 1 -14.23 -9.42 -11.77
N LYS A 2 -13.87 -10.20 -10.77
CA LYS A 2 -12.95 -9.77 -9.71
C LYS A 2 -11.83 -10.80 -9.55
N MET A 3 -10.63 -10.32 -9.28
CA MET A 3 -9.46 -11.17 -9.05
C MET A 3 -8.75 -10.72 -7.78
N THR A 4 -8.18 -11.64 -7.03
CA THR A 4 -7.52 -11.35 -5.76
C THR A 4 -6.05 -11.71 -5.80
N ILE A 5 -5.21 -10.78 -5.32
CA ILE A 5 -3.78 -11.00 -5.12
C ILE A 5 -3.55 -11.15 -3.62
N LYS A 6 -2.75 -12.14 -3.23
CA LYS A 6 -2.32 -12.29 -1.85
C LYS A 6 -0.83 -12.59 -1.81
N LYS A 7 -0.07 -11.73 -1.12
CA LYS A 7 1.38 -11.85 -0.99
C LYS A 7 1.80 -11.65 0.46
N THR A 8 2.62 -12.56 0.97
CA THR A 8 3.13 -12.53 2.33
C THR A 8 4.65 -12.46 2.33
N VAL A 9 5.21 -11.64 3.23
CA VAL A 9 6.64 -11.50 3.41
C VAL A 9 6.94 -11.36 4.91
N ALA A 10 8.11 -11.82 5.34
CA ALA A 10 8.58 -11.64 6.72
C ALA A 10 9.46 -10.40 6.79
N PHE A 11 9.09 -9.45 7.65
CA PHE A 11 9.89 -8.24 7.89
C PHE A 11 10.76 -8.42 9.15
N PRO A 12 12.02 -7.96 9.13
CA PRO A 12 12.98 -8.17 10.21
C PRO A 12 12.82 -7.20 11.39
N VAL A 13 11.63 -6.65 11.60
CA VAL A 13 11.33 -5.67 12.64
C VAL A 13 10.02 -5.99 13.33
N LYS A 14 9.78 -5.37 14.49
CA LYS A 14 8.55 -5.54 15.27
C LYS A 14 7.34 -4.96 14.54
N LYS A 15 6.16 -5.52 14.82
CA LYS A 15 4.87 -5.06 14.29
C LYS A 15 4.61 -3.58 14.57
N SER A 16 4.96 -3.10 15.75
CA SER A 16 4.82 -1.69 16.11
C SER A 16 5.60 -0.75 15.18
N LYS A 17 6.79 -1.18 14.74
CA LYS A 17 7.62 -0.40 13.80
C LYS A 17 6.98 -0.35 12.41
N VAL A 18 6.47 -1.48 11.94
CA VAL A 18 5.76 -1.53 10.64
C VAL A 18 4.53 -0.64 10.68
N PHE A 19 3.73 -0.73 11.75
CA PHE A 19 2.53 0.09 11.88
C PHE A 19 2.85 1.58 11.97
N GLU A 20 3.92 1.96 12.69
CA GLU A 20 4.39 3.36 12.74
C GLU A 20 4.69 3.89 11.33
N LEU A 21 5.41 3.10 10.52
CA LEU A 21 5.75 3.51 9.15
C LEU A 21 4.54 3.57 8.23
N LEU A 22 3.55 2.69 8.43
CA LEU A 22 2.31 2.69 7.65
C LEU A 22 1.48 3.95 7.85
N GLN A 23 1.67 4.67 8.95
CA GLN A 23 0.97 5.91 9.25
C GLN A 23 1.55 7.11 8.49
N ARG A 24 2.69 6.95 7.82
CA ARG A 24 3.38 8.05 7.12
C ARG A 24 3.09 7.99 5.62
N PHE A 25 2.64 9.10 5.06
CA PHE A 25 2.44 9.23 3.62
C PHE A 25 3.76 8.99 2.85
N ASN A 26 4.89 9.45 3.39
CA ASN A 26 6.20 9.24 2.78
C ASN A 26 6.54 7.78 2.57
N THR A 27 6.08 6.89 3.45
CA THR A 27 6.25 5.45 3.29
C THR A 27 5.50 4.95 2.05
N LEU A 28 4.23 5.33 1.91
CA LEU A 28 3.42 4.98 0.74
C LEU A 28 4.09 5.48 -0.56
N ALA A 29 4.51 6.72 -0.58
CA ALA A 29 5.17 7.31 -1.75
C ALA A 29 6.46 6.56 -2.10
N TYR A 30 7.27 6.23 -1.12
CA TYR A 30 8.53 5.51 -1.33
C TYR A 30 8.32 4.10 -1.87
N ILE A 31 7.44 3.31 -1.25
CA ILE A 31 7.25 1.90 -1.66
C ILE A 31 6.55 1.77 -3.01
N ALA A 32 5.81 2.78 -3.44
CA ALA A 32 5.12 2.77 -4.72
C ALA A 32 6.03 3.09 -5.90
N LYS A 33 7.06 3.92 -5.71
CA LYS A 33 7.96 4.34 -6.80
C LYS A 33 8.82 3.18 -7.29
N PRO A 34 9.13 3.10 -8.59
CA PRO A 34 8.67 3.98 -9.67
C PRO A 34 7.36 3.56 -10.35
N TYR A 35 6.68 2.51 -9.86
CA TYR A 35 5.47 1.99 -10.48
C TYR A 35 4.31 2.99 -10.43
N ALA A 36 4.21 3.75 -9.34
CA ALA A 36 3.13 4.70 -9.14
C ALA A 36 3.59 5.92 -8.35
N THR A 37 2.99 7.07 -8.65
CA THR A 37 3.15 8.29 -7.86
C THR A 37 1.79 8.83 -7.46
N PHE A 38 1.73 9.43 -6.27
CA PHE A 38 0.52 10.00 -5.69
C PHE A 38 0.78 11.43 -5.27
N GLU A 39 -0.04 12.38 -5.76
CA GLU A 39 -0.02 13.76 -5.33
C GLU A 39 -1.39 14.12 -4.76
N SER A 40 -1.42 14.74 -3.58
CA SER A 40 -2.68 15.15 -2.97
C SER A 40 -3.41 16.18 -3.84
N VAL A 41 -4.70 15.94 -4.08
CA VAL A 41 -5.55 16.86 -4.85
C VAL A 41 -5.94 18.08 -4.02
N ASP A 42 -6.05 17.92 -2.69
CA ASP A 42 -6.51 18.97 -1.76
C ASP A 42 -5.37 19.70 -1.04
N GLY A 43 -4.12 19.47 -1.44
CA GLY A 43 -2.95 20.13 -0.87
C GLY A 43 -2.49 19.61 0.48
N GLN A 44 -3.08 18.52 0.99
CA GLN A 44 -2.62 17.89 2.23
C GLN A 44 -1.33 17.12 1.99
N THR A 45 -0.23 17.58 2.58
CA THR A 45 1.07 16.93 2.42
C THR A 45 1.28 15.77 3.38
N GLU A 46 0.56 15.75 4.50
CA GLU A 46 0.63 14.70 5.51
C GLU A 46 -0.78 14.28 5.93
N PRO A 47 -1.44 13.40 5.16
CA PRO A 47 -2.77 12.93 5.54
C PRO A 47 -2.72 12.10 6.83
N VAL A 48 -3.70 12.31 7.70
CA VAL A 48 -3.88 11.50 8.90
C VAL A 48 -4.81 10.34 8.56
N TRP A 49 -4.26 9.13 8.58
CA TRP A 49 -5.02 7.93 8.26
C TRP A 49 -5.92 7.55 9.43
N GLU A 50 -7.22 7.77 9.28
CA GLU A 50 -8.25 7.45 10.29
C GLU A 50 -9.44 6.77 9.64
N VAL A 51 -10.06 5.85 10.39
CA VAL A 51 -11.30 5.18 9.95
C VAL A 51 -12.38 6.22 9.64
N GLY A 52 -13.04 6.04 8.51
CA GLY A 52 -14.10 6.93 8.04
C GLY A 52 -13.63 8.11 7.21
N ARG A 53 -12.32 8.35 7.11
CA ARG A 53 -11.78 9.41 6.25
C ARG A 53 -11.53 8.92 4.84
N SER A 54 -11.61 9.85 3.89
CA SER A 54 -11.33 9.62 2.47
C SER A 54 -10.28 10.61 1.99
N PHE A 55 -9.36 10.12 1.16
CA PHE A 55 -8.30 10.92 0.58
C PHE A 55 -8.28 10.76 -0.93
N SER A 56 -8.06 11.86 -1.64
CA SER A 56 -7.99 11.88 -3.10
C SER A 56 -6.60 12.27 -3.55
N PHE A 57 -6.04 11.47 -4.45
CA PHE A 57 -4.71 11.69 -5.00
C PHE A 57 -4.75 11.70 -6.52
N ASP A 58 -3.94 12.55 -7.13
CA ASP A 58 -3.64 12.47 -8.54
C ASP A 58 -2.65 11.33 -8.74
N PHE A 59 -3.09 10.28 -9.44
CA PHE A 59 -2.35 9.05 -9.60
C PHE A 59 -1.73 8.98 -10.98
N LYS A 60 -0.40 8.73 -11.02
CA LYS A 60 0.32 8.52 -12.28
C LYS A 60 1.05 7.19 -12.24
N MET A 61 0.87 6.39 -13.29
CA MET A 61 1.61 5.15 -13.47
C MET A 61 2.99 5.48 -14.06
N PHE A 62 4.05 4.93 -13.46
CA PHE A 62 5.45 5.19 -13.80
C PHE A 62 5.84 6.68 -13.73
N GLY A 63 5.08 7.49 -13.00
CA GLY A 63 5.37 8.91 -12.81
C GLY A 63 4.94 9.84 -13.95
N PHE A 64 4.47 9.30 -15.09
CA PHE A 64 4.12 10.13 -16.24
C PHE A 64 2.82 9.75 -16.96
N ILE A 65 2.27 8.57 -16.74
CA ILE A 65 0.99 8.15 -17.34
C ILE A 65 -0.14 8.52 -16.40
N PRO A 66 -0.94 9.58 -16.70
CA PRO A 66 -2.01 10.00 -15.80
C PRO A 66 -3.16 8.99 -15.80
N LEU A 67 -3.56 8.53 -14.63
CA LEU A 67 -4.70 7.64 -14.43
C LEU A 67 -5.84 8.32 -13.67
N GLY A 68 -5.79 9.65 -13.55
CA GLY A 68 -6.84 10.45 -12.89
C GLY A 68 -6.77 10.40 -11.38
N VAL A 69 -7.90 10.72 -10.75
CA VAL A 69 -8.00 10.79 -9.30
C VAL A 69 -8.22 9.39 -8.72
N HIS A 70 -7.37 9.03 -7.78
CA HIS A 70 -7.47 7.78 -7.02
C HIS A 70 -7.96 8.12 -5.61
N VAL A 71 -9.09 7.54 -5.23
CA VAL A 71 -9.72 7.79 -3.93
C VAL A 71 -9.43 6.64 -2.99
N ILE A 72 -8.95 6.97 -1.79
CA ILE A 72 -8.68 5.98 -0.73
C ILE A 72 -9.66 6.22 0.42
N ASN A 73 -10.53 5.24 0.68
CA ASN A 73 -11.48 5.27 1.79
C ASN A 73 -11.01 4.33 2.90
N ILE A 74 -10.72 4.87 4.07
CA ILE A 74 -10.19 4.12 5.21
C ILE A 74 -11.35 3.42 5.94
N LYS A 75 -11.37 2.08 5.92
CA LYS A 75 -12.42 1.27 6.56
C LYS A 75 -11.99 0.67 7.88
N GLU A 76 -10.73 0.20 7.97
CA GLU A 76 -10.14 -0.31 9.20
C GLU A 76 -8.70 0.20 9.29
N PHE A 77 -8.28 0.58 10.47
CA PHE A 77 -6.92 1.06 10.69
C PHE A 77 -6.49 0.80 12.13
N ASN A 78 -5.79 -0.30 12.35
CA ASN A 78 -5.26 -0.70 13.66
C ASN A 78 -3.97 -1.49 13.49
N PRO A 79 -3.22 -1.77 14.57
CA PRO A 79 -1.92 -2.43 14.46
C PRO A 79 -1.92 -3.84 13.85
N ASP A 80 -3.06 -4.50 13.78
CA ASP A 80 -3.18 -5.85 13.23
C ASP A 80 -3.69 -5.86 11.80
N ASN A 81 -4.45 -4.82 11.41
CA ASN A 81 -5.21 -4.86 10.17
C ASN A 81 -5.51 -3.45 9.67
N ILE A 82 -5.20 -3.22 8.40
CA ILE A 82 -5.56 -2.00 7.68
C ILE A 82 -6.39 -2.43 6.48
N TYR A 83 -7.56 -1.81 6.30
CA TYR A 83 -8.42 -2.11 5.16
C TYR A 83 -8.89 -0.82 4.52
N THR A 84 -8.65 -0.70 3.22
CA THR A 84 -9.09 0.43 2.41
C THR A 84 -9.93 -0.05 1.24
N ASN A 85 -10.98 0.71 0.92
CA ASN A 85 -11.67 0.60 -0.35
C ASN A 85 -11.18 1.75 -1.21
N GLU A 86 -10.62 1.42 -2.37
CA GLU A 86 -10.04 2.41 -3.26
C GLU A 86 -10.67 2.31 -4.63
N ASP A 87 -10.78 3.42 -5.32
CA ASP A 87 -11.30 3.43 -6.67
C ASP A 87 -10.66 4.52 -7.52
N ASN A 88 -10.66 4.27 -8.82
CA ASN A 88 -10.40 5.29 -9.82
C ASN A 88 -11.14 4.92 -11.11
N LEU A 89 -11.10 5.82 -12.08
CA LEU A 89 -11.84 5.66 -13.34
C LEU A 89 -11.47 4.37 -14.10
N PHE A 90 -10.21 3.95 -14.01
CA PHE A 90 -9.71 2.77 -14.74
C PHE A 90 -9.89 1.46 -13.97
N CYS A 91 -10.02 1.54 -12.64
CA CYS A 91 -10.21 0.39 -11.78
C CYS A 91 -11.20 0.75 -10.66
N PRO A 92 -12.51 0.56 -10.88
CA PRO A 92 -13.52 0.95 -9.90
C PRO A 92 -13.49 0.16 -8.59
N VAL A 93 -12.92 -1.05 -8.60
CA VAL A 93 -12.82 -1.88 -7.40
C VAL A 93 -11.35 -2.17 -7.13
N TRP A 94 -10.87 -1.65 -5.99
CA TRP A 94 -9.53 -1.91 -5.50
C TRP A 94 -9.60 -1.94 -3.98
N ASN A 95 -9.81 -3.13 -3.42
CA ASN A 95 -9.93 -3.31 -1.98
C ASN A 95 -8.65 -3.90 -1.44
N HIS A 96 -7.94 -3.13 -0.63
CA HIS A 96 -6.62 -3.50 -0.13
C HIS A 96 -6.65 -3.74 1.36
N ARG A 97 -6.26 -4.94 1.78
CA ARG A 97 -6.10 -5.31 3.17
C ARG A 97 -4.64 -5.60 3.46
N ILE A 98 -4.13 -5.00 4.53
CA ILE A 98 -2.81 -5.30 5.07
C ILE A 98 -3.00 -6.00 6.40
N ILE A 99 -2.42 -7.18 6.54
CA ILE A 99 -2.48 -7.97 7.77
C ILE A 99 -1.08 -8.05 8.38
N LEU A 100 -0.97 -7.68 9.65
CA LEU A 100 0.28 -7.73 10.40
C LEU A 100 0.16 -8.76 11.51
N LYS A 101 1.05 -9.75 11.52
CA LYS A 101 1.17 -10.75 12.58
C LYS A 101 2.56 -10.73 13.17
N GLU A 102 2.65 -10.69 14.48
CA GLU A 102 3.92 -10.85 15.17
C GLU A 102 4.31 -12.32 15.20
N THR A 103 5.56 -12.63 14.85
CA THR A 103 6.09 -13.99 14.88
C THR A 103 6.71 -14.29 16.25
N ALA A 104 6.98 -15.58 16.53
CA ALA A 104 7.53 -16.01 17.81
C ALA A 104 8.93 -15.41 18.09
N ASP A 105 9.68 -15.03 17.06
CA ASP A 105 11.01 -14.40 17.17
C ASP A 105 10.96 -12.86 17.16
N GLY A 106 9.77 -12.26 17.33
CA GLY A 106 9.61 -10.82 17.43
C GLY A 106 9.68 -10.07 16.11
N LYS A 107 9.57 -10.79 14.98
CA LYS A 107 9.49 -10.21 13.63
C LYS A 107 8.03 -10.03 13.23
N THR A 108 7.81 -9.59 12.00
CA THR A 108 6.45 -9.34 11.50
C THR A 108 6.19 -10.11 10.21
N GLU A 109 5.11 -10.87 10.19
CA GLU A 109 4.55 -11.42 8.96
C GLU A 109 3.60 -10.37 8.38
N TYR A 110 3.92 -9.88 7.19
CA TYR A 110 3.19 -8.82 6.49
C TYR A 110 2.51 -9.43 5.27
N THR A 111 1.20 -9.24 5.17
CA THR A 111 0.41 -9.74 4.04
C THR A 111 -0.33 -8.60 3.36
N ASP A 112 -0.16 -8.49 2.04
CA ASP A 112 -1.02 -7.70 1.16
C ASP A 112 -2.08 -8.61 0.55
N GLU A 113 -3.35 -8.25 0.72
CA GLU A 113 -4.48 -8.92 0.07
C GLU A 113 -5.28 -7.87 -0.68
N VAL A 114 -5.36 -8.01 -2.01
CA VAL A 114 -5.94 -6.98 -2.88
C VAL A 114 -6.96 -7.60 -3.82
N GLU A 115 -8.20 -7.11 -3.73
CA GLU A 115 -9.28 -7.50 -4.65
C GLU A 115 -9.42 -6.43 -5.73
N ILE A 116 -9.38 -6.84 -6.99
CA ILE A 116 -9.41 -5.94 -8.15
C ILE A 116 -10.59 -6.27 -9.03
N GLY A 117 -11.31 -5.22 -9.45
CA GLY A 117 -12.38 -5.31 -10.43
C GLY A 117 -12.32 -4.14 -11.41
N ALA A 118 -12.10 -4.44 -12.68
CA ALA A 118 -11.97 -3.45 -13.76
C ALA A 118 -12.68 -3.91 -15.04
N GLY A 119 -13.80 -4.66 -14.89
CA GLY A 119 -14.52 -5.22 -16.02
C GLY A 119 -13.64 -6.17 -16.84
N LEU A 120 -13.67 -6.02 -18.16
CA LEU A 120 -12.88 -6.85 -19.08
C LEU A 120 -11.36 -6.61 -18.96
N LYS A 121 -10.94 -5.49 -18.39
CA LYS A 121 -9.52 -5.16 -18.17
C LYS A 121 -8.95 -5.84 -16.93
N THR A 122 -9.77 -6.50 -16.11
CA THR A 122 -9.35 -7.08 -14.83
C THR A 122 -8.09 -7.96 -14.94
N PRO A 123 -7.94 -8.87 -15.92
CA PRO A 123 -6.71 -9.68 -16.01
C PRO A 123 -5.45 -8.85 -16.21
N PHE A 124 -5.51 -7.77 -17.00
CA PHE A 124 -4.37 -6.88 -17.25
C PHE A 124 -4.00 -6.09 -16.00
N VAL A 125 -5.01 -5.52 -15.33
CA VAL A 125 -4.81 -4.80 -14.07
C VAL A 125 -4.25 -5.74 -13.00
N TYR A 126 -4.74 -6.97 -12.96
CA TYR A 126 -4.24 -8.01 -12.05
C TYR A 126 -2.75 -8.28 -12.24
N LEU A 127 -2.29 -8.45 -13.48
CA LEU A 127 -0.89 -8.70 -13.77
C LEU A 127 0.00 -7.52 -13.36
N TRP A 128 -0.43 -6.30 -13.68
CA TRP A 128 0.28 -5.10 -13.25
C TRP A 128 0.34 -4.99 -11.73
N ALA A 129 -0.79 -5.20 -11.06
CA ALA A 129 -0.88 -5.12 -9.61
C ALA A 129 -0.03 -6.20 -8.93
N LYS A 130 0.01 -7.40 -9.48
CA LYS A 130 0.87 -8.48 -8.97
C LYS A 130 2.35 -8.06 -8.99
N ALA A 131 2.80 -7.46 -10.07
CA ALA A 131 4.16 -6.93 -10.18
C ALA A 131 4.36 -5.75 -9.21
N PHE A 132 3.38 -4.87 -9.10
CA PHE A 132 3.40 -3.71 -8.22
C PHE A 132 3.56 -4.09 -6.75
N TYR A 133 2.75 -5.04 -6.26
CA TYR A 133 2.84 -5.47 -4.85
C TYR A 133 4.12 -6.27 -4.56
N SER A 134 4.63 -7.04 -5.52
CA SER A 134 5.97 -7.64 -5.40
C SER A 134 7.04 -6.57 -5.24
N HIS A 135 6.97 -5.52 -6.04
CA HIS A 135 7.88 -4.38 -5.97
C HIS A 135 7.76 -3.65 -4.64
N ARG A 136 6.53 -3.39 -4.18
CA ARG A 136 6.27 -2.73 -2.89
C ARG A 136 6.92 -3.48 -1.74
N GLN A 137 6.78 -4.80 -1.69
CA GLN A 137 7.36 -5.62 -0.62
C GLN A 137 8.89 -5.59 -0.65
N LYS A 138 9.51 -5.55 -1.84
CA LYS A 138 10.95 -5.37 -1.97
C LYS A 138 11.40 -3.98 -1.48
N LYS A 139 10.64 -2.95 -1.78
CA LYS A 139 10.92 -1.59 -1.30
C LYS A 139 10.76 -1.49 0.21
N TRP A 140 9.76 -2.16 0.79
CA TRP A 140 9.62 -2.29 2.23
C TRP A 140 10.88 -2.88 2.87
N MET A 141 11.40 -3.97 2.30
CA MET A 141 12.62 -4.61 2.81
C MET A 141 13.80 -3.65 2.77
N LYS A 142 13.96 -2.87 1.70
CA LYS A 142 15.02 -1.85 1.61
C LYS A 142 14.86 -0.79 2.69
N LEU A 143 13.65 -0.30 2.91
CA LEU A 143 13.36 0.72 3.92
C LEU A 143 13.67 0.20 5.32
N LEU A 144 13.23 -1.01 5.64
CA LEU A 144 13.44 -1.62 6.95
C LEU A 144 14.89 -1.96 7.22
N ASN A 145 15.62 -2.46 6.22
CA ASN A 145 17.05 -2.75 6.35
C ASN A 145 17.86 -1.48 6.56
N LYS A 146 17.51 -0.38 5.90
CA LYS A 146 18.16 0.91 6.11
C LYS A 146 17.92 1.42 7.53
N SER A 147 16.67 1.38 8.02
CA SER A 147 16.33 1.77 9.40
C SER A 147 17.07 0.92 10.43
N TYR A 148 17.16 -0.38 10.18
CA TYR A 148 17.90 -1.30 11.07
C TYR A 148 19.37 -0.92 11.16
N LYS A 149 20.03 -0.65 10.05
CA LYS A 149 21.45 -0.23 10.02
C LYS A 149 21.67 1.10 10.74
N GLU A 150 20.77 2.05 10.58
CA GLU A 150 20.84 3.35 11.25
C GLU A 150 20.71 3.22 12.77
N ASN A 151 19.91 2.27 13.26
CA ASN A 151 19.67 2.05 14.69
C ASN A 151 20.79 1.23 15.37
N VAL A 152 21.63 0.53 14.61
CA VAL A 152 22.75 -0.27 15.12
C VAL A 152 24.03 0.57 15.27
N HIS A 153 24.07 1.71 14.63
CA HIS A 153 25.12 2.70 14.73
C HIS A 153 24.68 3.85 15.64
#